data_541c904a4e1d3ada693955f2f02d8a6c
#
_entry.id   541c904a4e1d3ada693955f2f02d8a6c
#
_cell.length_a   1.000
_cell.length_b   1.000
_cell.length_c   1.000
_cell.angle_alpha   90.00
_cell.angle_beta   90.00
_cell.angle_gamma   90.00
#
_symmetry.space_group_name_H-M   'P 1'
#
loop_
_entity.id
_entity.type
_entity.pdbx_description
1 polymer ?
#
loop_
_entity_poly.entity_id
_entity_poly.type
_entity_poly.pdbx_seq_one_letter_code
_entity_poly.pdbx_strand_id
1 'polypeptide(L)'
;LLETIDNFVFDEISIGQTARTVRTLTLDDIQAFAAVSGDTNPAHLDPEYANATLFHGIIAHGMWGGALISALLGTVFPGPGTIYLHQALHFCRPVRVGDTLTVTATVLSKIEDRKQVELDCKAVNQKGEPVLHGLARVLAPQKKVRLPQSHAPQIQLFDPQARLRDLLAMGQGLAPERCAVVHPCDPESLRGAMDAA
;
A
#
# COMPACT_ATOMS: atom_id res chain seq x y z
N LEU A 1 -6.83 12.37 25.82
CA LEU A 1 -6.68 10.94 26.15
C LEU A 1 -5.84 10.33 25.04
N LEU A 2 -4.70 9.68 25.41
CA LEU A 2 -3.90 8.93 24.45
C LEU A 2 -4.74 7.73 23.98
N GLU A 3 -4.93 7.60 22.67
CA GLU A 3 -5.54 6.39 22.10
C GLU A 3 -4.65 5.19 22.44
N THR A 4 -5.26 4.11 22.90
CA THR A 4 -4.57 2.88 23.27
C THR A 4 -5.00 1.74 22.36
N ILE A 5 -4.05 0.82 22.08
CA ILE A 5 -4.34 -0.44 21.42
C ILE A 5 -4.23 -1.58 22.44
N ASP A 6 -5.20 -2.47 22.40
CA ASP A 6 -5.24 -3.69 23.19
C ASP A 6 -5.07 -4.89 22.27
N ASN A 7 -4.61 -6.01 22.83
CA ASN A 7 -4.61 -7.28 22.11
C ASN A 7 -5.69 -8.22 22.64
N PHE A 8 -5.94 -9.30 21.88
CA PHE A 8 -6.72 -10.46 22.30
C PHE A 8 -5.78 -11.63 22.54
N VAL A 9 -5.67 -12.10 23.78
CA VAL A 9 -4.90 -13.31 24.08
C VAL A 9 -5.64 -14.54 23.59
N PHE A 10 -4.91 -15.64 23.36
CA PHE A 10 -5.45 -16.86 22.76
C PHE A 10 -6.78 -17.33 23.39
N ASP A 11 -6.88 -17.25 24.74
CA ASP A 11 -8.06 -17.73 25.47
C ASP A 11 -9.29 -16.80 25.32
N GLU A 12 -9.09 -15.55 24.92
CA GLU A 12 -10.15 -14.57 24.62
C GLU A 12 -10.69 -14.69 23.19
N ILE A 13 -9.99 -15.44 22.32
CA ILE A 13 -10.36 -15.59 20.91
C ILE A 13 -11.38 -16.70 20.76
N SER A 14 -12.47 -16.42 20.03
CA SER A 14 -13.54 -17.38 19.75
C SER A 14 -13.64 -17.70 18.26
N ILE A 15 -13.99 -18.94 17.91
CA ILE A 15 -14.31 -19.33 16.53
C ILE A 15 -15.51 -18.51 16.04
N GLY A 16 -15.42 -18.01 14.81
CA GLY A 16 -16.40 -17.08 14.20
C GLY A 16 -16.20 -15.62 14.57
N GLN A 17 -15.30 -15.29 15.51
CA GLN A 17 -14.97 -13.90 15.81
C GLN A 17 -14.36 -13.22 14.60
N THR A 18 -14.79 -12.00 14.33
CA THR A 18 -14.44 -11.25 13.11
C THR A 18 -13.92 -9.85 13.44
N ALA A 19 -12.90 -9.44 12.75
CA ALA A 19 -12.40 -8.07 12.77
C ALA A 19 -12.30 -7.52 11.35
N ARG A 20 -12.33 -6.19 11.22
CA ARG A 20 -12.23 -5.52 9.91
C ARG A 20 -11.44 -4.23 9.99
N THR A 21 -10.87 -3.86 8.86
CA THR A 21 -10.28 -2.53 8.61
C THR A 21 -10.68 -2.03 7.25
N VAL A 22 -10.64 -0.72 7.04
CA VAL A 22 -10.98 -0.08 5.77
C VAL A 22 -9.84 0.83 5.36
N ARG A 23 -9.43 0.77 4.10
CA ARG A 23 -8.37 1.60 3.55
C ARG A 23 -8.69 1.99 2.11
N THR A 24 -8.54 3.27 1.78
CA THR A 24 -8.58 3.77 0.41
C THR A 24 -7.17 3.80 -0.15
N LEU A 25 -6.98 3.27 -1.35
CA LEU A 25 -5.70 3.29 -2.05
C LEU A 25 -5.41 4.68 -2.60
N THR A 26 -4.25 5.22 -2.28
CA THR A 26 -3.72 6.45 -2.86
C THR A 26 -2.55 6.17 -3.80
N LEU A 27 -2.18 7.15 -4.63
CA LEU A 27 -0.97 7.04 -5.44
C LEU A 27 0.28 6.97 -4.56
N ASP A 28 0.31 7.71 -3.45
CA ASP A 28 1.41 7.68 -2.49
C ASP A 28 1.59 6.29 -1.87
N ASP A 29 0.49 5.55 -1.60
CA ASP A 29 0.56 4.16 -1.12
C ASP A 29 1.28 3.26 -2.15
N ILE A 30 0.99 3.43 -3.45
CA ILE A 30 1.63 2.65 -4.52
C ILE A 30 3.12 2.97 -4.59
N GLN A 31 3.48 4.25 -4.59
CA GLN A 31 4.87 4.70 -4.65
C GLN A 31 5.66 4.26 -3.41
N ALA A 32 5.07 4.41 -2.22
CA ALA A 32 5.68 3.94 -0.97
C ALA A 32 5.88 2.42 -0.99
N PHE A 33 4.89 1.66 -1.48
CA PHE A 33 5.00 0.21 -1.58
C PHE A 33 6.08 -0.21 -2.57
N ALA A 34 6.19 0.45 -3.74
CA ALA A 34 7.29 0.23 -4.68
C ALA A 34 8.65 0.51 -4.04
N ALA A 35 8.77 1.61 -3.28
CA ALA A 35 10.03 1.97 -2.62
C ALA A 35 10.48 0.94 -1.57
N VAL A 36 9.56 0.39 -0.77
CA VAL A 36 9.91 -0.57 0.29
C VAL A 36 10.03 -2.00 -0.22
N SER A 37 9.29 -2.38 -1.27
CA SER A 37 9.32 -3.74 -1.83
C SER A 37 10.39 -3.91 -2.91
N GLY A 38 10.81 -2.83 -3.57
CA GLY A 38 11.64 -2.86 -4.76
C GLY A 38 10.88 -3.27 -6.03
N ASP A 39 9.56 -3.45 -5.98
CA ASP A 39 8.73 -3.79 -7.13
C ASP A 39 8.38 -2.53 -7.92
N THR A 40 9.22 -2.25 -8.92
CA THR A 40 9.10 -1.11 -9.82
C THR A 40 8.47 -1.48 -11.16
N ASN A 41 7.62 -2.51 -11.20
CA ASN A 41 6.90 -2.88 -12.41
C ASN A 41 6.13 -1.66 -12.97
N PRO A 42 6.30 -1.33 -14.26
CA PRO A 42 5.69 -0.12 -14.85
C PRO A 42 4.15 -0.14 -14.82
N ALA A 43 3.50 -1.28 -14.66
CA ALA A 43 2.05 -1.34 -14.44
C ALA A 43 1.58 -0.58 -13.18
N HIS A 44 2.48 -0.33 -12.24
CA HIS A 44 2.22 0.39 -10.99
C HIS A 44 2.69 1.85 -11.01
N LEU A 45 3.68 2.20 -11.85
CA LEU A 45 4.36 3.48 -11.75
C LEU A 45 4.32 4.32 -13.03
N ASP A 46 4.10 3.71 -14.18
CA ASP A 46 4.08 4.37 -15.48
C ASP A 46 2.66 4.41 -16.04
N PRO A 47 2.02 5.61 -16.09
CA PRO A 47 0.64 5.73 -16.59
C PRO A 47 0.48 5.36 -18.06
N GLU A 48 1.48 5.64 -18.91
CA GLU A 48 1.43 5.34 -20.34
C GLU A 48 1.48 3.83 -20.56
N TYR A 49 2.43 3.16 -19.94
CA TYR A 49 2.53 1.70 -19.95
C TYR A 49 1.27 1.05 -19.38
N ALA A 50 0.82 1.49 -18.21
CA ALA A 50 -0.35 0.92 -17.53
C ALA A 50 -1.63 1.05 -18.36
N ASN A 51 -1.82 2.17 -19.07
CA ASN A 51 -2.94 2.38 -19.99
C ASN A 51 -2.93 1.43 -21.18
N ALA A 52 -1.75 1.03 -21.66
CA ALA A 52 -1.59 0.07 -22.75
C ALA A 52 -1.83 -1.39 -22.33
N THR A 53 -1.89 -1.68 -21.02
CA THR A 53 -2.16 -3.02 -20.48
C THR A 53 -3.66 -3.33 -20.46
N LEU A 54 -3.99 -4.59 -20.18
CA LEU A 54 -5.38 -5.03 -19.95
C LEU A 54 -6.08 -4.30 -18.79
N PHE A 55 -5.32 -3.62 -17.94
CA PHE A 55 -5.85 -2.88 -16.79
C PHE A 55 -6.32 -1.47 -17.16
N HIS A 56 -5.86 -0.91 -18.28
CA HIS A 56 -6.21 0.46 -18.73
C HIS A 56 -6.00 1.53 -17.65
N GLY A 57 -4.85 1.47 -16.96
CA GLY A 57 -4.46 2.42 -15.93
C GLY A 57 -3.66 1.79 -14.79
N ILE A 58 -3.10 2.64 -13.96
CA ILE A 58 -2.30 2.24 -12.79
C ILE A 58 -3.14 1.41 -11.83
N ILE A 59 -2.55 0.31 -11.35
CA ILE A 59 -3.10 -0.58 -10.33
C ILE A 59 -2.15 -0.72 -9.14
N ALA A 60 -2.69 -1.09 -7.98
CA ALA A 60 -1.89 -1.44 -6.81
C ALA A 60 -1.08 -2.71 -7.04
N HIS A 61 0.05 -2.82 -6.35
CA HIS A 61 0.74 -4.08 -6.14
C HIS A 61 -0.22 -5.07 -5.46
N GLY A 62 -0.28 -6.31 -5.93
CA GLY A 62 -1.16 -7.31 -5.31
C GLY A 62 -0.91 -7.48 -3.81
N MET A 63 0.36 -7.49 -3.40
CA MET A 63 0.76 -7.63 -2.01
C MET A 63 0.45 -6.41 -1.12
N TRP A 64 0.06 -5.25 -1.68
CA TRP A 64 -0.49 -4.15 -0.89
C TRP A 64 -1.76 -4.61 -0.14
N GLY A 65 -2.65 -5.35 -0.80
CA GLY A 65 -3.80 -5.98 -0.14
C GLY A 65 -3.40 -6.99 0.95
N GLY A 66 -2.33 -7.76 0.73
CA GLY A 66 -1.74 -8.63 1.75
C GLY A 66 -1.18 -7.87 2.95
N ALA A 67 -0.57 -6.69 2.71
CA ALA A 67 -0.09 -5.81 3.79
C ALA A 67 -1.24 -5.27 4.65
N LEU A 68 -2.42 -5.02 4.08
CA LEU A 68 -3.61 -4.63 4.86
C LEU A 68 -4.10 -5.76 5.77
N ILE A 69 -4.03 -7.03 5.32
CA ILE A 69 -4.31 -8.18 6.20
C ILE A 69 -3.28 -8.22 7.33
N SER A 70 -2.00 -8.06 7.04
CA SER A 70 -0.95 -8.03 8.05
C SER A 70 -1.18 -6.91 9.08
N ALA A 71 -1.56 -5.72 8.64
CA ALA A 71 -1.90 -4.61 9.51
C ALA A 71 -3.10 -4.96 10.42
N LEU A 72 -4.17 -5.53 9.86
CA LEU A 72 -5.35 -5.95 10.62
C LEU A 72 -4.96 -6.95 11.72
N LEU A 73 -4.17 -7.97 11.38
CA LEU A 73 -3.79 -9.02 12.32
C LEU A 73 -2.81 -8.53 13.39
N GLY A 74 -1.91 -7.64 13.04
CA GLY A 74 -0.88 -7.15 13.97
C GLY A 74 -1.32 -6.00 14.87
N THR A 75 -2.33 -5.22 14.46
CA THR A 75 -2.72 -4.01 15.20
C THR A 75 -4.14 -4.02 15.74
N VAL A 76 -5.05 -4.79 15.13
CA VAL A 76 -6.47 -4.81 15.51
C VAL A 76 -6.87 -6.13 16.15
N PHE A 77 -6.63 -7.27 15.46
CA PHE A 77 -7.07 -8.59 15.93
C PHE A 77 -6.25 -9.72 15.30
N PRO A 78 -5.59 -10.57 16.12
CA PRO A 78 -5.52 -10.53 17.58
C PRO A 78 -4.75 -9.34 18.16
N GLY A 79 -4.04 -8.55 17.33
CA GLY A 79 -3.39 -7.32 17.73
C GLY A 79 -1.95 -7.50 18.23
N PRO A 80 -1.41 -6.58 19.04
CA PRO A 80 -0.02 -6.58 19.47
C PRO A 80 0.42 -7.91 20.10
N GLY A 81 1.59 -8.41 19.66
CA GLY A 81 2.13 -9.70 20.07
C GLY A 81 1.73 -10.88 19.20
N THR A 82 0.92 -10.67 18.15
CA THR A 82 0.63 -11.67 17.12
C THR A 82 1.86 -11.93 16.26
N ILE A 83 2.15 -13.21 16.00
CA ILE A 83 3.23 -13.62 15.10
C ILE A 83 2.63 -14.27 13.87
N TYR A 84 2.95 -13.75 12.69
CA TYR A 84 2.52 -14.29 11.42
C TYR A 84 3.26 -15.57 11.09
N LEU A 85 2.56 -16.68 10.82
CA LEU A 85 3.17 -17.97 10.53
C LEU A 85 2.97 -18.41 9.09
N HIS A 86 1.78 -18.14 8.53
CA HIS A 86 1.44 -18.56 7.19
C HIS A 86 0.38 -17.65 6.59
N GLN A 87 0.48 -17.45 5.25
CA GLN A 87 -0.54 -16.78 4.45
C GLN A 87 -0.66 -17.43 3.08
N ALA A 88 -1.87 -17.83 2.73
CA ALA A 88 -2.27 -18.10 1.36
C ALA A 88 -3.10 -16.91 0.85
N LEU A 89 -2.88 -16.48 -0.39
CA LEU A 89 -3.65 -15.41 -1.03
C LEU A 89 -4.06 -15.80 -2.43
N HIS A 90 -5.30 -15.46 -2.76
CA HIS A 90 -5.89 -15.54 -4.08
C HIS A 90 -6.30 -14.14 -4.52
N PHE A 91 -5.74 -13.65 -5.62
CA PHE A 91 -6.03 -12.32 -6.15
C PHE A 91 -7.13 -12.44 -7.20
N CYS A 92 -8.25 -11.75 -6.99
CA CYS A 92 -9.45 -11.86 -7.83
C CYS A 92 -9.61 -10.68 -8.77
N ARG A 93 -9.25 -9.47 -8.32
CA ARG A 93 -9.42 -8.22 -9.09
C ARG A 93 -8.29 -7.25 -8.82
N PRO A 94 -7.90 -6.43 -9.83
CA PRO A 94 -6.98 -5.32 -9.61
C PRO A 94 -7.63 -4.25 -8.73
N VAL A 95 -6.80 -3.51 -7.99
CA VAL A 95 -7.20 -2.36 -7.17
C VAL A 95 -6.67 -1.10 -7.83
N ARG A 96 -7.51 -0.10 -8.01
CA ARG A 96 -7.18 1.18 -8.64
C ARG A 96 -7.04 2.29 -7.59
N VAL A 97 -6.31 3.33 -7.93
CA VAL A 97 -6.27 4.55 -7.11
C VAL A 97 -7.69 5.06 -6.89
N GLY A 98 -8.03 5.35 -5.63
CA GLY A 98 -9.37 5.74 -5.20
C GLY A 98 -10.28 4.59 -4.79
N ASP A 99 -9.93 3.33 -5.07
CA ASP A 99 -10.67 2.18 -4.54
C ASP A 99 -10.52 2.08 -3.03
N THR A 100 -11.63 1.76 -2.37
CA THR A 100 -11.68 1.56 -0.92
C THR A 100 -11.89 0.08 -0.62
N LEU A 101 -10.90 -0.53 0.04
CA LEU A 101 -10.98 -1.92 0.45
C LEU A 101 -11.48 -2.06 1.89
N THR A 102 -12.44 -2.95 2.08
CA THR A 102 -12.80 -3.49 3.39
C THR A 102 -12.14 -4.86 3.53
N VAL A 103 -11.18 -4.95 4.45
CA VAL A 103 -10.47 -6.19 4.78
C VAL A 103 -11.07 -6.78 6.04
N THR A 104 -11.40 -8.06 5.99
CA THR A 104 -12.03 -8.81 7.09
C THR A 104 -11.20 -10.05 7.39
N ALA A 105 -11.02 -10.36 8.67
CA ALA A 105 -10.45 -11.61 9.16
C ALA A 105 -11.42 -12.27 10.10
N THR A 106 -11.78 -13.54 9.84
CA THR A 106 -12.72 -14.35 10.65
C THR A 106 -12.02 -15.59 11.16
N VAL A 107 -12.10 -15.85 12.44
CA VAL A 107 -11.51 -17.06 13.06
C VAL A 107 -12.22 -18.30 12.59
N LEU A 108 -11.48 -19.21 11.95
CA LEU A 108 -11.98 -20.52 11.51
C LEU A 108 -11.73 -21.61 12.54
N SER A 109 -10.52 -21.64 13.09
CA SER A 109 -10.10 -22.68 14.01
C SER A 109 -9.06 -22.19 15.01
N LYS A 110 -8.95 -22.90 16.14
CA LYS A 110 -7.94 -22.70 17.18
C LYS A 110 -7.18 -24.01 17.39
N ILE A 111 -5.86 -23.94 17.48
CA ILE A 111 -4.96 -25.06 17.74
C ILE A 111 -4.38 -24.89 19.14
N GLU A 112 -5.00 -25.56 20.12
CA GLU A 112 -4.78 -25.34 21.55
C GLU A 112 -3.34 -25.60 22.02
N ASP A 113 -2.73 -26.71 21.59
CA ASP A 113 -1.38 -27.12 21.98
C ASP A 113 -0.30 -26.18 21.45
N ARG A 114 -0.58 -25.45 20.38
CA ARG A 114 0.34 -24.52 19.72
C ARG A 114 -0.05 -23.06 19.90
N LYS A 115 -1.17 -22.76 20.54
CA LYS A 115 -1.74 -21.41 20.67
C LYS A 115 -1.84 -20.68 19.31
N GLN A 116 -2.16 -21.42 18.25
CA GLN A 116 -2.32 -20.90 16.90
C GLN A 116 -3.80 -20.71 16.55
N VAL A 117 -4.05 -19.72 15.68
CA VAL A 117 -5.37 -19.41 15.16
C VAL A 117 -5.30 -19.35 13.64
N GLU A 118 -6.25 -20.02 12.98
CA GLU A 118 -6.48 -19.92 11.56
C GLU A 118 -7.62 -18.94 11.28
N LEU A 119 -7.39 -18.05 10.30
CA LEU A 119 -8.35 -17.02 9.94
C LEU A 119 -8.63 -17.04 8.43
N ASP A 120 -9.90 -16.93 8.08
CA ASP A 120 -10.35 -16.62 6.73
C ASP A 120 -10.21 -15.10 6.51
N CYS A 121 -9.38 -14.72 5.56
CA CYS A 121 -9.10 -13.33 5.23
C CYS A 121 -9.73 -12.99 3.89
N LYS A 122 -10.47 -11.88 3.85
CA LYS A 122 -11.14 -11.38 2.64
C LYS A 122 -10.95 -9.88 2.51
N ALA A 123 -10.78 -9.41 1.29
CA ALA A 123 -10.89 -8.00 0.97
C ALA A 123 -11.91 -7.81 -0.15
N VAL A 124 -12.82 -6.88 0.04
CA VAL A 124 -13.80 -6.45 -0.94
C VAL A 124 -13.63 -4.96 -1.23
N ASN A 125 -13.94 -4.54 -2.45
CA ASN A 125 -13.94 -3.13 -2.82
C ASN A 125 -15.23 -2.41 -2.34
N GLN A 126 -15.36 -1.12 -2.63
CA GLN A 126 -16.53 -0.30 -2.28
C GLN A 126 -17.84 -0.76 -2.93
N LYS A 127 -17.79 -1.63 -3.94
CA LYS A 127 -18.95 -2.23 -4.60
C LYS A 127 -19.32 -3.61 -4.02
N GLY A 128 -18.57 -4.08 -3.01
CA GLY A 128 -18.73 -5.42 -2.43
C GLY A 128 -18.13 -6.55 -3.28
N GLU A 129 -17.36 -6.23 -4.32
CA GLU A 129 -16.74 -7.23 -5.17
C GLU A 129 -15.47 -7.77 -4.51
N PRO A 130 -15.22 -9.10 -4.56
CA PRO A 130 -14.02 -9.70 -3.99
C PRO A 130 -12.78 -9.26 -4.76
N VAL A 131 -11.79 -8.75 -4.03
CA VAL A 131 -10.48 -8.31 -4.54
C VAL A 131 -9.42 -9.39 -4.26
N LEU A 132 -9.40 -9.89 -3.04
CA LEU A 132 -8.56 -11.02 -2.65
C LEU A 132 -9.22 -11.80 -1.51
N HIS A 133 -8.83 -13.06 -1.39
CA HIS A 133 -9.17 -13.90 -0.24
C HIS A 133 -8.06 -14.91 0.05
N GLY A 134 -8.08 -15.48 1.24
CA GLY A 134 -7.13 -16.54 1.59
C GLY A 134 -7.12 -16.86 3.07
N LEU A 135 -6.19 -17.73 3.46
CA LEU A 135 -6.06 -18.22 4.83
C LEU A 135 -4.81 -17.67 5.48
N ALA A 136 -4.94 -17.13 6.67
CA ALA A 136 -3.83 -16.78 7.54
C ALA A 136 -3.73 -17.76 8.70
N ARG A 137 -2.51 -18.07 9.15
CA ARG A 137 -2.25 -18.73 10.42
C ARG A 137 -1.32 -17.87 11.24
N VAL A 138 -1.68 -17.63 12.48
CA VAL A 138 -0.92 -16.79 13.41
C VAL A 138 -0.72 -17.51 14.73
N LEU A 139 0.39 -17.22 15.41
CA LEU A 139 0.54 -17.49 16.84
C LEU A 139 -0.14 -16.34 17.59
N ALA A 140 -1.15 -16.65 18.37
CA ALA A 140 -1.90 -15.66 19.14
C ALA A 140 -1.08 -15.15 20.35
N PRO A 141 -1.27 -13.90 20.76
CA PRO A 141 -0.67 -13.38 21.98
C PRO A 141 -1.03 -14.23 23.21
N GLN A 142 -0.05 -14.46 24.07
CA GLN A 142 -0.27 -15.18 25.33
C GLN A 142 -0.32 -14.24 26.54
N LYS A 143 0.11 -13.00 26.38
CA LYS A 143 0.09 -11.97 27.42
C LYS A 143 -0.77 -10.81 26.98
N LYS A 144 -1.69 -10.38 27.86
CA LYS A 144 -2.49 -9.16 27.64
C LYS A 144 -1.57 -7.95 27.72
N VAL A 145 -1.74 -7.07 26.75
CA VAL A 145 -1.06 -5.77 26.72
C VAL A 145 -2.06 -4.66 26.39
N ARG A 146 -1.80 -3.47 26.94
CA ARG A 146 -2.43 -2.23 26.58
C ARG A 146 -1.32 -1.21 26.35
N LEU A 147 -1.18 -0.75 25.14
CA LEU A 147 -0.08 0.12 24.71
C LEU A 147 -0.64 1.44 24.16
N PRO A 148 0.09 2.56 24.30
CA PRO A 148 -0.23 3.75 23.52
C PRO A 148 -0.25 3.41 22.03
N GLN A 149 -1.23 3.94 21.29
CA GLN A 149 -1.28 3.74 19.85
C GLN A 149 -0.10 4.45 19.19
N SER A 150 0.70 3.70 18.44
CA SER A 150 1.74 4.28 17.60
C SER A 150 1.13 4.80 16.32
N HIS A 151 1.43 6.04 15.96
CA HIS A 151 1.05 6.57 14.66
C HIS A 151 2.01 6.06 13.60
N ALA A 152 1.47 5.82 12.40
CA ALA A 152 2.31 5.48 11.27
C ALA A 152 3.28 6.65 10.98
N PRO A 153 4.57 6.36 10.71
CA PRO A 153 5.51 7.41 10.34
C PRO A 153 5.05 8.09 9.04
N GLN A 154 5.22 9.40 8.97
CA GLN A 154 5.02 10.12 7.72
C GLN A 154 6.20 9.82 6.80
N ILE A 155 5.92 9.26 5.62
CA ILE A 155 6.92 8.98 4.59
C ILE A 155 6.81 10.10 3.56
N GLN A 156 7.89 10.87 3.37
CA GLN A 156 8.04 11.77 2.23
C GLN A 156 8.87 11.05 1.17
N LEU A 157 8.24 10.76 0.03
CA LEU A 157 8.96 10.24 -1.12
C LEU A 157 9.71 11.38 -1.78
N PHE A 158 11.03 11.26 -1.87
CA PHE A 158 11.85 12.24 -2.55
C PHE A 158 11.75 12.01 -4.08
N ASP A 159 11.19 12.98 -4.77
CA ASP A 159 11.19 13.00 -6.22
C ASP A 159 12.28 14.00 -6.70
N PRO A 160 13.39 13.49 -7.25
CA PRO A 160 14.49 14.35 -7.68
C PRO A 160 14.11 15.32 -8.80
N GLN A 161 13.01 15.05 -9.52
CA GLN A 161 12.55 15.90 -10.62
C GLN A 161 11.41 16.86 -10.22
N ALA A 162 10.85 16.74 -9.00
CA ALA A 162 9.73 17.58 -8.58
C ALA A 162 10.05 19.06 -8.74
N ARG A 163 11.23 19.51 -8.28
CA ARG A 163 11.66 20.90 -8.37
C ARG A 163 11.79 21.37 -9.83
N LEU A 164 12.27 20.51 -10.72
CA LEU A 164 12.37 20.84 -12.15
C LEU A 164 10.98 20.96 -12.77
N ARG A 165 10.07 20.02 -12.46
CA ARG A 165 8.67 20.10 -12.94
C ARG A 165 7.97 21.36 -12.45
N ASP A 166 8.18 21.74 -11.18
CA ASP A 166 7.59 22.95 -10.61
C ASP A 166 8.13 24.20 -11.34
N LEU A 167 9.43 24.26 -11.62
CA LEU A 167 10.03 25.34 -12.39
C LEU A 167 9.49 25.41 -13.83
N LEU A 168 9.36 24.27 -14.49
CA LEU A 168 8.77 24.19 -15.83
C LEU A 168 7.31 24.63 -15.82
N ALA A 169 6.54 24.21 -14.80
CA ALA A 169 5.14 24.63 -14.64
C ALA A 169 5.01 26.15 -14.41
N MET A 170 5.94 26.76 -13.66
CA MET A 170 5.99 28.22 -13.47
C MET A 170 6.33 28.95 -14.75
N GLY A 171 7.11 28.34 -15.66
CA GLY A 171 7.45 28.89 -16.97
C GLY A 171 6.32 28.80 -17.99
N GLN A 172 5.35 27.92 -17.78
CA GLN A 172 4.21 27.77 -18.69
C GLN A 172 3.36 29.04 -18.70
N GLY A 173 3.19 29.62 -19.89
CA GLY A 173 2.43 30.87 -20.08
C GLY A 173 3.25 32.15 -20.00
N LEU A 174 4.54 32.07 -19.73
CA LEU A 174 5.45 33.21 -19.90
C LEU A 174 5.73 33.42 -21.39
N ALA A 175 5.95 34.67 -21.77
CA ALA A 175 6.38 34.99 -23.13
C ALA A 175 7.76 34.37 -23.40
N PRO A 176 8.00 33.83 -24.60
CA PRO A 176 9.31 33.28 -24.94
C PRO A 176 10.38 34.39 -24.89
N GLU A 177 11.46 34.10 -24.20
CA GLU A 177 12.63 34.97 -24.14
C GLU A 177 13.67 34.54 -25.17
N ARG A 178 14.39 35.53 -25.76
CA ARG A 178 15.47 35.23 -26.70
C ARG A 178 16.65 34.66 -25.92
N CYS A 179 17.01 33.41 -26.22
CA CYS A 179 18.18 32.74 -25.64
C CYS A 179 19.29 32.65 -26.69
N ALA A 180 20.52 32.98 -26.32
CA ALA A 180 21.69 32.74 -27.14
C ALA A 180 22.54 31.65 -26.51
N VAL A 181 22.71 30.54 -27.22
CA VAL A 181 23.60 29.44 -26.78
C VAL A 181 24.97 29.73 -27.33
N VAL A 182 25.92 30.06 -26.43
CA VAL A 182 27.30 30.38 -26.82
C VAL A 182 28.14 29.12 -26.77
N HIS A 183 28.73 28.76 -27.91
CA HIS A 183 29.66 27.67 -28.05
C HIS A 183 29.12 26.30 -27.56
N PRO A 184 28.06 25.77 -28.15
CA PRO A 184 27.56 24.44 -27.78
C PRO A 184 28.58 23.37 -28.17
N CYS A 185 29.22 22.76 -27.17
CA CYS A 185 30.29 21.79 -27.38
C CYS A 185 29.80 20.37 -27.57
N ASP A 186 28.51 20.14 -27.36
CA ASP A 186 27.90 18.81 -27.42
C ASP A 186 26.44 18.85 -27.92
N PRO A 187 25.92 17.73 -28.46
CA PRO A 187 24.55 17.65 -28.97
C PRO A 187 23.47 17.84 -27.90
N GLU A 188 23.77 17.55 -26.63
CA GLU A 188 22.81 17.66 -25.54
C GLU A 188 22.56 19.11 -25.17
N SER A 189 23.60 19.94 -25.16
CA SER A 189 23.48 21.37 -24.95
C SER A 189 22.63 22.08 -26.04
N LEU A 190 22.74 21.61 -27.28
CA LEU A 190 21.88 22.08 -28.38
C LEU A 190 20.45 21.61 -28.25
N ARG A 191 20.25 20.34 -27.89
CA ARG A 191 18.92 19.76 -27.70
C ARG A 191 18.19 20.44 -26.54
N GLY A 192 18.86 20.64 -25.41
CA GLY A 192 18.28 21.35 -24.26
C GLY A 192 17.86 22.78 -24.60
N ALA A 193 18.60 23.47 -25.44
CA ALA A 193 18.22 24.81 -25.90
C ALA A 193 17.03 24.79 -26.87
N MET A 194 16.93 23.79 -27.73
CA MET A 194 15.77 23.57 -28.64
C MET A 194 14.51 23.16 -27.90
N ASP A 195 14.64 22.36 -26.88
CA ASP A 195 13.50 21.89 -26.05
C ASP A 195 12.95 23.00 -25.14
N ALA A 196 13.75 24.02 -24.86
CA ALA A 196 13.38 25.19 -24.06
C ALA A 196 12.78 26.35 -24.88
N ALA A 197 12.81 26.29 -26.21
CA ALA A 197 12.31 27.31 -27.13
C ALA A 197 10.86 27.05 -27.53
#